data_d255c032cd9dea02ca6efd3b951d888d
#
_entry.id   d255c032cd9dea02ca6efd3b951d888d
#
_cell.length_a   1.000
_cell.length_b   1.000
_cell.length_c   1.000
_cell.angle_alpha   90.00
_cell.angle_beta   90.00
_cell.angle_gamma   90.00
#
_symmetry.space_group_name_H-M   'P 1'
#
loop_
_entity.id
_entity.type
_entity.pdbx_description
1 polymer ?
#
loop_
_entity_poly.entity_id
_entity_poly.type
_entity_poly.pdbx_seq_one_letter_code
_entity_poly.pdbx_strand_id
1 'polypeptide(L)'
;MVFKSVYLLSLRAAQGFLASVVELMKLALPIPDYSTVSRRQGVLQVPLAARSQSRPRHIVIDATGLRVYGVGEWRVWKHRVCRRRTWRKLHLGVDETTKEVVAMEVTGSRVHDSQMLPALLDQIPERLEQVSGDGAYDTRVCYEAVLRRQATPTFVPRRTARLGPAKDPPGWRAARNRILQQIAARGRSRWKVLSGYTRQSIAENTMFRFKQLFGGRLWARSQATQHSEALVKCSVLNRMTHLGMPETVRIG
;
A
#
# COMPACT_ATOMS: atom_id res chain seq x y z
N MET A 1 -17.46 0.91 9.30
CA MET A 1 -16.51 1.34 8.24
C MET A 1 -16.32 0.28 7.16
N VAL A 2 -16.23 -1.02 7.50
CA VAL A 2 -16.05 -2.12 6.52
C VAL A 2 -17.15 -2.12 5.47
N PHE A 3 -18.43 -2.24 5.85
CA PHE A 3 -19.57 -2.23 4.90
C PHE A 3 -19.59 -0.98 4.01
N LYS A 4 -19.32 0.20 4.61
CA LYS A 4 -19.16 1.45 3.83
C LYS A 4 -18.13 1.31 2.71
N SER A 5 -16.99 0.69 3.01
CA SER A 5 -15.88 0.54 2.05
C SER A 5 -16.16 -0.51 0.99
N VAL A 6 -16.72 -1.67 1.36
CA VAL A 6 -17.00 -2.79 0.45
C VAL A 6 -18.13 -2.44 -0.52
N TYR A 7 -19.22 -1.84 -0.01
CA TYR A 7 -20.40 -1.51 -0.83
C TYR A 7 -20.42 -0.06 -1.31
N LEU A 8 -19.34 0.69 -1.10
CA LEU A 8 -19.18 2.10 -1.50
C LEU A 8 -20.32 3.00 -1.00
N LEU A 9 -20.84 2.72 0.19
CA LEU A 9 -22.00 3.42 0.77
C LEU A 9 -21.61 4.77 1.39
N SER A 10 -22.58 5.68 1.48
CA SER A 10 -22.49 6.82 2.41
C SER A 10 -22.56 6.32 3.86
N LEU A 11 -22.13 7.14 4.85
CA LEU A 11 -22.20 6.72 6.27
C LEU A 11 -23.64 6.44 6.72
N ARG A 12 -24.61 7.25 6.27
CA ARG A 12 -26.04 7.04 6.58
C ARG A 12 -26.57 5.74 5.97
N ALA A 13 -26.26 5.49 4.71
CA ALA A 13 -26.65 4.24 4.04
C ALA A 13 -25.97 3.02 4.69
N ALA A 14 -24.72 3.14 5.12
CA ALA A 14 -24.02 2.08 5.82
C ALA A 14 -24.61 1.78 7.21
N GLN A 15 -25.11 2.80 7.91
CA GLN A 15 -25.84 2.62 9.18
C GLN A 15 -27.16 1.87 8.94
N GLY A 16 -27.98 2.31 7.98
CA GLY A 16 -29.25 1.63 7.65
C GLY A 16 -29.02 0.19 7.18
N PHE A 17 -28.03 -0.03 6.31
CA PHE A 17 -27.65 -1.38 5.86
C PHE A 17 -27.25 -2.27 7.04
N LEU A 18 -26.42 -1.76 7.97
CA LEU A 18 -26.01 -2.51 9.15
C LEU A 18 -27.22 -2.82 10.07
N ALA A 19 -28.16 -1.87 10.20
CA ALA A 19 -29.39 -2.08 10.97
C ALA A 19 -30.19 -3.25 10.42
N SER A 20 -30.44 -3.26 9.11
CA SER A 20 -31.16 -4.34 8.45
C SER A 20 -30.45 -5.70 8.58
N VAL A 21 -29.10 -5.74 8.50
CA VAL A 21 -28.33 -6.98 8.68
C VAL A 21 -28.44 -7.49 10.11
N VAL A 22 -28.29 -6.62 11.11
CA VAL A 22 -28.39 -6.98 12.54
C VAL A 22 -29.79 -7.50 12.89
N GLU A 23 -30.84 -6.85 12.37
CA GLU A 23 -32.24 -7.29 12.51
C GLU A 23 -32.47 -8.66 11.86
N LEU A 24 -32.03 -8.83 10.61
CA LEU A 24 -32.15 -10.11 9.88
C LEU A 24 -31.45 -11.26 10.60
N MET A 25 -30.29 -10.97 11.21
CA MET A 25 -29.53 -11.96 11.98
C MET A 25 -30.08 -12.13 13.40
N LYS A 26 -31.11 -11.40 13.79
CA LYS A 26 -31.72 -11.39 15.14
C LYS A 26 -30.70 -11.17 16.27
N LEU A 27 -29.73 -10.25 16.01
CA LEU A 27 -28.68 -9.91 16.98
C LEU A 27 -29.07 -8.68 17.80
N ALA A 28 -28.85 -8.74 19.11
CA ALA A 28 -29.06 -7.61 20.03
C ALA A 28 -27.78 -6.75 20.12
N LEU A 29 -27.37 -6.13 19.00
CA LEU A 29 -26.16 -5.30 18.92
C LEU A 29 -26.51 -3.82 18.73
N PRO A 30 -25.92 -2.91 19.54
CA PRO A 30 -26.09 -1.48 19.33
C PRO A 30 -25.41 -1.01 18.04
N ILE A 31 -26.12 -0.27 17.23
CA ILE A 31 -25.61 0.26 15.98
C ILE A 31 -25.19 1.71 16.19
N PRO A 32 -23.91 2.07 15.93
CA PRO A 32 -23.45 3.42 16.11
C PRO A 32 -24.10 4.37 15.07
N ASP A 33 -24.50 5.53 15.53
CA ASP A 33 -24.98 6.60 14.65
C ASP A 33 -23.89 7.06 13.67
N TYR A 34 -24.30 7.39 12.43
CA TYR A 34 -23.37 7.81 11.36
C TYR A 34 -22.54 9.03 11.75
N SER A 35 -23.08 9.94 12.56
CA SER A 35 -22.35 11.13 13.02
C SER A 35 -21.24 10.77 14.00
N THR A 36 -21.46 9.78 14.85
CA THR A 36 -20.44 9.23 15.76
C THR A 36 -19.32 8.56 14.98
N VAL A 37 -19.66 7.76 13.97
CA VAL A 37 -18.67 7.15 13.07
C VAL A 37 -17.87 8.23 12.33
N SER A 38 -18.54 9.26 11.82
CA SER A 38 -17.89 10.39 11.14
C SER A 38 -16.88 11.11 12.03
N ARG A 39 -17.25 11.41 13.28
CA ARG A 39 -16.36 12.10 14.25
C ARG A 39 -15.16 11.26 14.62
N ARG A 40 -15.33 9.96 14.80
CA ARG A 40 -14.26 9.03 15.21
C ARG A 40 -13.38 8.55 14.05
N GLN A 41 -13.78 8.77 12.80
CA GLN A 41 -13.05 8.26 11.64
C GLN A 41 -11.59 8.72 11.60
N GLY A 42 -11.30 9.98 11.97
CA GLY A 42 -9.94 10.54 11.90
C GLY A 42 -8.94 9.98 12.92
N VAL A 43 -9.43 9.34 13.99
CA VAL A 43 -8.62 8.75 15.06
C VAL A 43 -8.72 7.22 15.08
N LEU A 44 -9.35 6.64 14.07
CA LEU A 44 -9.56 5.20 13.99
C LEU A 44 -8.23 4.48 13.76
N GLN A 45 -7.83 3.68 14.74
CA GLN A 45 -6.71 2.76 14.61
C GLN A 45 -7.24 1.38 14.22
N VAL A 46 -6.82 0.90 13.07
CA VAL A 46 -7.16 -0.43 12.58
C VAL A 46 -5.85 -1.18 12.37
N PRO A 47 -5.60 -2.26 13.08
CA PRO A 47 -4.40 -3.04 12.82
C PRO A 47 -4.46 -3.63 11.41
N LEU A 48 -3.37 -3.50 10.67
CA LEU A 48 -3.15 -4.32 9.50
C LEU A 48 -2.75 -5.71 10.02
N ALA A 49 -3.74 -6.51 10.41
CA ALA A 49 -3.51 -7.84 10.93
C ALA A 49 -2.95 -8.73 9.80
N ALA A 50 -1.64 -8.79 9.72
CA ALA A 50 -0.94 -9.73 8.88
C ALA A 50 -0.77 -11.06 9.64
N ARG A 51 -0.81 -12.17 8.91
CA ARG A 51 -0.54 -13.49 9.52
C ARG A 51 0.88 -13.52 10.04
N SER A 52 1.05 -13.97 11.28
CA SER A 52 2.37 -14.22 11.83
C SER A 52 3.07 -15.30 11.01
N GLN A 53 4.35 -15.08 10.70
CA GLN A 53 5.19 -16.05 10.00
C GLN A 53 6.42 -16.35 10.84
N SER A 54 6.83 -17.62 10.85
CA SER A 54 8.07 -18.06 11.49
C SER A 54 9.34 -17.70 10.68
N ARG A 55 9.16 -17.33 9.41
CA ARG A 55 10.27 -16.99 8.50
C ARG A 55 10.43 -15.48 8.34
N PRO A 56 11.65 -14.98 8.11
CA PRO A 56 11.85 -13.58 7.73
C PRO A 56 11.06 -13.22 6.50
N ARG A 57 10.54 -11.97 6.44
CA ARG A 57 9.64 -11.52 5.38
C ARG A 57 10.40 -10.93 4.20
N HIS A 58 9.93 -11.24 2.99
CA HIS A 58 10.25 -10.46 1.80
C HIS A 58 9.11 -9.46 1.55
N ILE A 59 9.42 -8.17 1.65
CA ILE A 59 8.45 -7.10 1.47
C ILE A 59 8.64 -6.44 0.11
N VAL A 60 7.55 -6.31 -0.62
CA VAL A 60 7.50 -5.60 -1.90
C VAL A 60 6.84 -4.25 -1.69
N ILE A 61 7.55 -3.18 -2.04
CA ILE A 61 7.09 -1.80 -1.84
C ILE A 61 6.69 -1.19 -3.18
N ASP A 62 5.55 -0.49 -3.18
CA ASP A 62 5.09 0.28 -4.33
C ASP A 62 4.18 1.43 -3.90
N ALA A 63 3.93 2.39 -4.80
CA ALA A 63 3.05 3.52 -4.55
C ALA A 63 2.07 3.73 -5.71
N THR A 64 0.85 4.16 -5.38
CA THR A 64 -0.15 4.45 -6.40
C THR A 64 -0.90 5.75 -6.10
N GLY A 65 -1.33 6.44 -7.15
CA GLY A 65 -2.16 7.63 -7.03
C GLY A 65 -3.63 7.29 -6.77
N LEU A 66 -4.22 8.00 -5.80
CA LEU A 66 -5.66 7.99 -5.52
C LEU A 66 -6.22 9.40 -5.67
N ARG A 67 -7.36 9.54 -6.33
CA ARG A 67 -8.08 10.83 -6.43
C ARG A 67 -8.77 11.15 -5.12
N VAL A 68 -8.87 12.41 -4.75
CA VAL A 68 -9.67 12.86 -3.62
C VAL A 68 -11.02 13.36 -4.12
N TYR A 69 -12.11 12.80 -3.59
CA TYR A 69 -13.47 13.20 -3.96
C TYR A 69 -13.81 14.60 -3.45
N GLY A 70 -14.51 15.37 -4.25
CA GLY A 70 -15.23 16.59 -3.83
C GLY A 70 -14.40 17.87 -3.71
N VAL A 71 -13.08 17.82 -3.86
CA VAL A 71 -12.28 19.06 -3.88
C VAL A 71 -12.25 19.61 -5.31
N GLY A 72 -13.30 20.37 -5.65
CA GLY A 72 -13.34 21.14 -6.90
C GLY A 72 -14.23 20.59 -8.00
N GLU A 73 -14.70 19.33 -7.99
CA GLU A 73 -15.50 18.78 -9.09
C GLU A 73 -16.81 19.59 -9.29
N TRP A 74 -17.50 19.92 -8.21
CA TRP A 74 -18.74 20.72 -8.31
C TRP A 74 -18.46 22.19 -8.69
N ARG A 75 -17.40 22.83 -8.18
CA ARG A 75 -17.00 24.19 -8.53
C ARG A 75 -16.46 24.29 -9.95
N VAL A 76 -15.75 23.27 -10.43
CA VAL A 76 -15.27 23.19 -11.83
C VAL A 76 -16.47 23.12 -12.77
N TRP A 77 -17.48 22.31 -12.45
CA TRP A 77 -18.68 22.20 -13.25
C TRP A 77 -19.50 23.50 -13.26
N LYS A 78 -19.65 24.17 -12.10
CA LYS A 78 -20.48 25.35 -11.96
C LYS A 78 -19.79 26.68 -12.36
N HIS A 79 -18.48 26.78 -12.17
CA HIS A 79 -17.75 28.04 -12.35
C HIS A 79 -16.60 27.97 -13.35
N ARG A 80 -16.45 26.89 -14.11
CA ARG A 80 -15.37 26.64 -15.09
C ARG A 80 -13.95 26.95 -14.56
N VAL A 81 -13.77 26.99 -13.24
CA VAL A 81 -12.46 27.20 -12.61
C VAL A 81 -11.69 25.89 -12.62
N CYS A 82 -10.68 25.81 -13.46
CA CYS A 82 -9.79 24.64 -13.58
C CYS A 82 -8.94 24.49 -12.31
N ARG A 83 -9.51 23.99 -11.22
CA ARG A 83 -8.73 23.58 -10.05
C ARG A 83 -8.16 22.21 -10.32
N ARG A 84 -6.81 22.08 -10.22
CA ARG A 84 -6.09 20.81 -10.31
C ARG A 84 -6.75 19.80 -9.37
N ARG A 85 -7.11 18.62 -9.91
CA ARG A 85 -7.58 17.48 -9.11
C ARG A 85 -6.59 17.20 -8.01
N THR A 86 -7.08 17.08 -6.78
CA THR A 86 -6.22 16.74 -5.65
C THR A 86 -5.95 15.24 -5.66
N TRP A 87 -4.68 14.88 -5.68
CA TRP A 87 -4.23 13.50 -5.62
C TRP A 87 -3.55 13.22 -4.29
N ARG A 88 -3.70 12.03 -3.82
CA ARG A 88 -2.91 11.44 -2.75
C ARG A 88 -2.12 10.26 -3.29
N LYS A 89 -0.99 9.98 -2.67
CA LYS A 89 -0.26 8.74 -2.91
C LYS A 89 -0.58 7.77 -1.79
N LEU A 90 -0.90 6.54 -2.16
CA LEU A 90 -0.98 5.40 -1.27
C LEU A 90 0.29 4.59 -1.47
N HIS A 91 1.11 4.48 -0.44
CA HIS A 91 2.31 3.66 -0.39
C HIS A 91 1.96 2.38 0.34
N LEU A 92 2.34 1.23 -0.20
CA LEU A 92 2.07 -0.08 0.39
C LEU A 92 3.36 -0.89 0.54
N GLY A 93 3.49 -1.57 1.67
CA GLY A 93 4.37 -2.71 1.85
C GLY A 93 3.56 -3.99 1.84
N VAL A 94 3.85 -4.88 0.91
CA VAL A 94 3.12 -6.14 0.70
C VAL A 94 4.04 -7.30 0.96
N ASP A 95 3.62 -8.23 1.79
CA ASP A 95 4.34 -9.48 2.03
C ASP A 95 4.26 -10.39 0.79
N GLU A 96 5.41 -10.81 0.30
CA GLU A 96 5.52 -11.62 -0.92
C GLU A 96 4.85 -12.98 -0.78
N THR A 97 4.89 -13.57 0.40
CA THR A 97 4.35 -14.91 0.65
C THR A 97 2.85 -14.88 0.90
N THR A 98 2.39 -14.03 1.82
CA THR A 98 0.97 -13.99 2.22
C THR A 98 0.11 -13.12 1.32
N LYS A 99 0.72 -12.26 0.48
CA LYS A 99 0.04 -11.27 -0.37
C LYS A 99 -0.74 -10.22 0.43
N GLU A 100 -0.43 -10.08 1.70
CA GLU A 100 -1.07 -9.14 2.61
C GLU A 100 -0.37 -7.80 2.61
N VAL A 101 -1.13 -6.74 2.78
CA VAL A 101 -0.61 -5.41 3.08
C VAL A 101 -0.17 -5.40 4.53
N VAL A 102 1.12 -5.24 4.78
CA VAL A 102 1.72 -5.23 6.13
C VAL A 102 2.11 -3.83 6.59
N ALA A 103 2.23 -2.89 5.66
CA ALA A 103 2.47 -1.48 5.94
C ALA A 103 1.77 -0.60 4.93
N MET A 104 1.31 0.59 5.34
CA MET A 104 0.69 1.54 4.43
C MET A 104 0.85 2.98 4.91
N GLU A 105 0.97 3.91 3.96
CA GLU A 105 0.94 5.34 4.23
C GLU A 105 0.19 6.11 3.14
N VAL A 106 -0.45 7.22 3.54
CA VAL A 106 -1.12 8.13 2.60
C VAL A 106 -0.45 9.50 2.68
N THR A 107 0.12 9.93 1.56
CA THR A 107 0.83 11.20 1.47
C THR A 107 0.26 12.15 0.44
N GLY A 108 0.75 13.38 0.44
CA GLY A 108 0.51 14.32 -0.65
C GLY A 108 1.21 13.87 -1.94
N SER A 109 0.68 14.30 -3.09
CA SER A 109 1.22 13.92 -4.40
C SER A 109 2.66 14.37 -4.66
N ARG A 110 3.17 15.34 -3.87
CA ARG A 110 4.54 15.88 -4.00
C ARG A 110 5.59 15.10 -3.20
N VAL A 111 5.17 14.23 -2.29
CA VAL A 111 6.09 13.41 -1.49
C VAL A 111 6.71 12.35 -2.39
N HIS A 112 8.03 12.21 -2.36
CA HIS A 112 8.74 11.21 -3.15
C HIS A 112 8.56 9.82 -2.55
N ASP A 113 8.40 8.79 -3.38
CA ASP A 113 8.09 7.42 -2.90
C ASP A 113 9.21 6.87 -2.00
N SER A 114 10.47 7.16 -2.36
CA SER A 114 11.65 6.79 -1.57
C SER A 114 11.67 7.37 -0.15
N GLN A 115 11.03 8.52 0.09
CA GLN A 115 11.00 9.15 1.43
C GLN A 115 10.13 8.37 2.42
N MET A 116 9.18 7.58 1.90
CA MET A 116 8.24 6.85 2.73
C MET A 116 8.72 5.46 3.13
N LEU A 117 9.78 4.94 2.49
CA LEU A 117 10.27 3.60 2.80
C LEU A 117 10.65 3.40 4.28
N PRO A 118 11.39 4.30 4.94
CA PRO A 118 11.68 4.14 6.37
C PRO A 118 10.41 3.99 7.21
N ALA A 119 9.44 4.89 7.04
CA ALA A 119 8.17 4.87 7.79
C ALA A 119 7.34 3.61 7.52
N LEU A 120 7.40 3.05 6.32
CA LEU A 120 6.75 1.77 6.02
C LEU A 120 7.45 0.61 6.72
N LEU A 121 8.78 0.59 6.74
CA LEU A 121 9.55 -0.46 7.41
C LEU A 121 9.39 -0.42 8.94
N ASP A 122 9.21 0.77 9.51
CA ASP A 122 8.99 0.95 10.96
C ASP A 122 7.63 0.38 11.42
N GLN A 123 6.66 0.23 10.52
CA GLN A 123 5.37 -0.42 10.79
C GLN A 123 5.46 -1.95 10.87
N ILE A 124 6.57 -2.55 10.42
CA ILE A 124 6.75 -4.00 10.35
C ILE A 124 7.72 -4.42 11.45
N PRO A 125 7.25 -4.94 12.59
CA PRO A 125 8.13 -5.31 13.71
C PRO A 125 8.94 -6.57 13.42
N GLU A 126 8.46 -7.45 12.54
CA GLU A 126 9.07 -8.74 12.28
C GLU A 126 10.41 -8.60 11.51
N ARG A 127 11.21 -9.66 11.58
CA ARG A 127 12.47 -9.74 10.84
C ARG A 127 12.22 -9.73 9.33
N LEU A 128 13.00 -8.93 8.63
CA LEU A 128 12.97 -8.84 7.17
C LEU A 128 14.15 -9.62 6.58
N GLU A 129 13.91 -10.32 5.48
CA GLU A 129 14.93 -10.95 4.67
C GLU A 129 15.31 -10.06 3.48
N GLN A 130 14.28 -9.53 2.81
CA GLN A 130 14.47 -8.78 1.58
C GLN A 130 13.42 -7.67 1.47
N VAL A 131 13.80 -6.55 0.87
CA VAL A 131 12.90 -5.45 0.51
C VAL A 131 13.11 -5.12 -0.96
N SER A 132 12.05 -5.25 -1.76
CA SER A 132 12.04 -4.94 -3.20
C SER A 132 11.22 -3.70 -3.50
N GLY A 133 11.68 -2.92 -4.47
CA GLY A 133 10.98 -1.74 -4.97
C GLY A 133 11.48 -1.38 -6.37
N ASP A 134 10.72 -0.55 -7.06
CA ASP A 134 11.08 -0.07 -8.38
C ASP A 134 12.26 0.93 -8.36
N GLY A 135 12.60 1.52 -9.51
CA GLY A 135 13.70 2.48 -9.64
C GLY A 135 13.52 3.80 -8.88
N ALA A 136 12.32 4.10 -8.37
CA ALA A 136 12.09 5.25 -7.50
C ALA A 136 12.75 5.07 -6.12
N TYR A 137 12.96 3.82 -5.71
CA TYR A 137 13.61 3.44 -4.45
C TYR A 137 15.13 3.24 -4.57
N ASP A 138 15.75 3.40 -5.77
CA ASP A 138 17.23 3.36 -5.94
C ASP A 138 17.88 4.63 -5.37
N THR A 139 17.73 4.87 -4.07
CA THR A 139 18.23 6.05 -3.36
C THR A 139 18.97 5.65 -2.09
N ARG A 140 19.94 6.50 -1.67
CA ARG A 140 20.71 6.29 -0.44
C ARG A 140 19.81 5.99 0.76
N VAL A 141 18.77 6.80 0.97
CA VAL A 141 17.86 6.68 2.12
C VAL A 141 17.21 5.29 2.16
N CYS A 142 16.79 4.77 1.00
CA CYS A 142 16.17 3.45 0.92
C CYS A 142 17.15 2.32 1.23
N TYR A 143 18.36 2.37 0.68
CA TYR A 143 19.40 1.37 1.00
C TYR A 143 19.74 1.38 2.49
N GLU A 144 19.96 2.56 3.08
CA GLU A 144 20.28 2.69 4.50
C GLU A 144 19.16 2.18 5.41
N ALA A 145 17.89 2.45 5.04
CA ALA A 145 16.73 1.98 5.80
C ALA A 145 16.63 0.46 5.79
N VAL A 146 16.84 -0.19 4.64
CA VAL A 146 16.79 -1.66 4.51
C VAL A 146 17.97 -2.31 5.23
N LEU A 147 19.17 -1.76 5.10
CA LEU A 147 20.37 -2.29 5.76
C LEU A 147 20.29 -2.17 7.28
N ARG A 148 19.70 -1.12 7.83
CA ARG A 148 19.42 -1.01 9.28
C ARG A 148 18.53 -2.14 9.80
N ARG A 149 17.64 -2.68 8.95
CA ARG A 149 16.79 -3.83 9.26
C ARG A 149 17.49 -5.18 8.98
N GLN A 150 18.79 -5.16 8.66
CA GLN A 150 19.59 -6.34 8.31
C GLN A 150 19.01 -7.14 7.14
N ALA A 151 18.25 -6.47 6.26
CA ALA A 151 17.61 -7.07 5.10
C ALA A 151 18.38 -6.76 3.80
N THR A 152 18.09 -7.53 2.77
CA THR A 152 18.68 -7.36 1.44
C THR A 152 17.88 -6.35 0.61
N PRO A 153 18.45 -5.21 0.21
CA PRO A 153 17.79 -4.29 -0.69
C PRO A 153 17.81 -4.81 -2.14
N THR A 154 16.67 -4.83 -2.79
CA THR A 154 16.51 -5.29 -4.18
C THR A 154 15.78 -4.21 -4.98
N PHE A 155 16.49 -3.12 -5.27
CA PHE A 155 15.97 -2.00 -6.07
C PHE A 155 16.58 -2.03 -7.46
N VAL A 156 15.76 -1.83 -8.51
CA VAL A 156 16.27 -1.79 -9.89
C VAL A 156 16.96 -0.46 -10.15
N PRO A 157 18.28 -0.42 -10.37
CA PRO A 157 18.95 0.82 -10.69
C PRO A 157 18.48 1.35 -12.06
N ARG A 158 18.56 2.66 -12.26
CA ARG A 158 18.28 3.29 -13.57
C ARG A 158 19.22 2.72 -14.64
N ARG A 159 18.82 2.75 -15.90
CA ARG A 159 19.66 2.24 -17.02
C ARG A 159 20.98 2.99 -17.15
N THR A 160 20.99 4.26 -16.78
CA THR A 160 22.17 5.14 -16.79
C THR A 160 22.98 5.09 -15.51
N ALA A 161 22.62 4.23 -14.55
CA ALA A 161 23.32 4.12 -13.28
C ALA A 161 24.74 3.60 -13.48
N ARG A 162 25.70 4.24 -12.82
CA ARG A 162 27.13 3.86 -12.85
C ARG A 162 27.58 3.40 -11.47
N LEU A 163 28.64 2.62 -11.44
CA LEU A 163 29.35 2.26 -10.21
C LEU A 163 29.87 3.53 -9.53
N GLY A 164 29.62 3.63 -8.24
CA GLY A 164 30.24 4.66 -7.42
C GLY A 164 31.70 4.31 -7.08
N PRO A 165 32.46 5.24 -6.46
CA PRO A 165 33.86 5.00 -6.04
C PRO A 165 33.99 3.68 -5.30
N ALA A 166 35.02 2.89 -5.68
CA ALA A 166 35.22 1.53 -5.16
C ALA A 166 36.03 1.50 -3.86
N LYS A 167 36.86 2.54 -3.58
CA LYS A 167 37.70 2.58 -2.41
C LYS A 167 36.84 2.89 -1.17
N ASP A 168 36.71 1.90 -0.31
CA ASP A 168 36.02 1.94 0.97
C ASP A 168 34.60 2.58 0.94
N PRO A 169 33.67 2.01 0.14
CA PRO A 169 32.36 2.60 -0.01
C PRO A 169 31.50 2.38 1.23
N PRO A 170 30.70 3.38 1.66
CA PRO A 170 29.73 3.17 2.72
C PRO A 170 28.76 2.05 2.38
N GLY A 171 28.23 1.34 3.38
CA GLY A 171 27.44 0.12 3.23
C GLY A 171 26.32 0.18 2.19
N TRP A 172 25.58 1.32 2.13
CA TRP A 172 24.53 1.53 1.13
C TRP A 172 25.08 1.53 -0.30
N ARG A 173 26.25 2.13 -0.52
CA ARG A 173 26.90 2.20 -1.83
C ARG A 173 27.48 0.84 -2.24
N ALA A 174 28.04 0.12 -1.28
CA ALA A 174 28.52 -1.24 -1.50
C ALA A 174 27.37 -2.16 -1.94
N ALA A 175 26.21 -2.08 -1.28
CA ALA A 175 25.02 -2.84 -1.66
C ALA A 175 24.53 -2.48 -3.07
N ARG A 176 24.46 -1.20 -3.39
CA ARG A 176 24.07 -0.72 -4.73
C ARG A 176 25.07 -1.13 -5.82
N ASN A 177 26.37 -0.98 -5.55
CA ASN A 177 27.42 -1.39 -6.49
C ASN A 177 27.37 -2.90 -6.76
N ARG A 178 27.09 -3.71 -5.75
CA ARG A 178 26.89 -5.18 -5.91
C ARG A 178 25.76 -5.49 -6.89
N ILE A 179 24.64 -4.79 -6.80
CA ILE A 179 23.51 -4.94 -7.74
C ILE A 179 23.97 -4.58 -9.16
N LEU A 180 24.67 -3.45 -9.35
CA LEU A 180 25.16 -3.02 -10.65
C LEU A 180 26.16 -4.03 -11.25
N GLN A 181 27.07 -4.57 -10.45
CA GLN A 181 28.02 -5.63 -10.86
C GLN A 181 27.29 -6.92 -11.27
N GLN A 182 26.29 -7.34 -10.51
CA GLN A 182 25.45 -8.49 -10.84
C GLN A 182 24.69 -8.30 -12.16
N ILE A 183 24.16 -7.08 -12.40
CA ILE A 183 23.49 -6.74 -13.65
C ILE A 183 24.48 -6.74 -14.81
N ALA A 184 25.70 -6.20 -14.63
CA ALA A 184 26.73 -6.19 -15.66
C ALA A 184 27.17 -7.61 -16.04
N ALA A 185 27.33 -8.50 -15.04
CA ALA A 185 27.79 -9.86 -15.26
C ALA A 185 26.72 -10.79 -15.87
N ARG A 186 25.44 -10.59 -15.55
CA ARG A 186 24.37 -11.56 -15.88
C ARG A 186 23.30 -11.02 -16.81
N GLY A 187 23.33 -9.71 -17.09
CA GLY A 187 22.26 -9.00 -17.76
C GLY A 187 21.07 -8.67 -16.84
N ARG A 188 20.38 -7.59 -17.13
CA ARG A 188 19.28 -7.06 -16.30
C ARG A 188 18.10 -8.03 -16.15
N SER A 189 17.71 -8.68 -17.23
CA SER A 189 16.56 -9.60 -17.22
C SER A 189 16.84 -10.83 -16.34
N ARG A 190 18.00 -11.44 -16.47
CA ARG A 190 18.40 -12.58 -15.65
C ARG A 190 18.59 -12.19 -14.18
N TRP A 191 19.16 -11.01 -13.91
CA TRP A 191 19.28 -10.47 -12.56
C TRP A 191 17.92 -10.33 -11.89
N LYS A 192 16.91 -9.79 -12.58
CA LYS A 192 15.55 -9.64 -12.04
C LYS A 192 14.95 -10.96 -11.56
N VAL A 193 15.18 -12.04 -12.32
CA VAL A 193 14.70 -13.37 -11.93
C VAL A 193 15.48 -13.89 -10.72
N LEU A 194 16.81 -13.87 -10.79
CA LEU A 194 17.68 -14.43 -9.74
C LEU A 194 17.61 -13.67 -8.40
N SER A 195 17.37 -12.37 -8.44
CA SER A 195 17.23 -11.54 -7.24
C SER A 195 15.82 -11.56 -6.63
N GLY A 196 14.86 -12.27 -7.25
CA GLY A 196 13.46 -12.24 -6.82
C GLY A 196 12.72 -10.92 -7.15
N TYR A 197 13.32 -10.00 -7.90
CA TYR A 197 12.70 -8.73 -8.28
C TYR A 197 11.41 -8.92 -9.07
N THR A 198 11.25 -10.01 -9.80
CA THR A 198 10.00 -10.34 -10.52
C THR A 198 8.78 -10.38 -9.60
N ARG A 199 8.98 -10.54 -8.29
CA ARG A 199 7.93 -10.48 -7.25
C ARG A 199 7.31 -9.08 -7.12
N GLN A 200 7.89 -8.04 -7.75
CA GLN A 200 7.32 -6.67 -7.78
C GLN A 200 5.88 -6.67 -8.30
N SER A 201 5.53 -7.59 -9.21
CA SER A 201 4.16 -7.77 -9.70
C SER A 201 3.11 -8.04 -8.60
N ILE A 202 3.53 -8.49 -7.42
CA ILE A 202 2.63 -8.72 -6.28
C ILE A 202 2.08 -7.40 -5.74
N ALA A 203 2.94 -6.37 -5.62
CA ALA A 203 2.48 -5.05 -5.21
C ALA A 203 1.56 -4.43 -6.27
N GLU A 204 1.90 -4.54 -7.56
CA GLU A 204 1.07 -4.10 -8.67
C GLU A 204 -0.32 -4.78 -8.65
N ASN A 205 -0.37 -6.10 -8.46
CA ASN A 205 -1.60 -6.85 -8.30
C ASN A 205 -2.42 -6.41 -7.08
N THR A 206 -1.76 -6.15 -5.96
CA THR A 206 -2.42 -5.67 -4.74
C THR A 206 -3.04 -4.29 -4.97
N MET A 207 -2.31 -3.38 -5.65
CA MET A 207 -2.82 -2.08 -6.06
C MET A 207 -3.99 -2.19 -7.03
N PHE A 208 -3.92 -3.10 -7.99
CA PHE A 208 -5.01 -3.38 -8.92
C PHE A 208 -6.26 -3.86 -8.17
N ARG A 209 -6.14 -4.86 -7.30
CA ARG A 209 -7.23 -5.37 -6.46
C ARG A 209 -7.84 -4.29 -5.58
N PHE A 210 -6.99 -3.46 -4.94
CA PHE A 210 -7.46 -2.32 -4.16
C PHE A 210 -8.33 -1.37 -4.98
N LYS A 211 -7.89 -1.01 -6.19
CA LYS A 211 -8.65 -0.11 -7.07
C LYS A 211 -9.92 -0.74 -7.62
N GLN A 212 -9.91 -2.02 -7.92
CA GLN A 212 -11.10 -2.74 -8.39
C GLN A 212 -12.18 -2.82 -7.30
N LEU A 213 -11.79 -3.11 -6.06
CA LEU A 213 -12.73 -3.27 -4.96
C LEU A 213 -13.26 -1.93 -4.42
N PHE A 214 -12.38 -0.93 -4.30
CA PHE A 214 -12.72 0.32 -3.59
C PHE A 214 -12.74 1.57 -4.46
N GLY A 215 -12.47 1.40 -5.76
CA GLY A 215 -12.28 2.51 -6.69
C GLY A 215 -10.95 3.23 -6.49
N GLY A 216 -10.54 4.01 -7.48
CA GLY A 216 -9.29 4.79 -7.46
C GLY A 216 -9.42 6.14 -6.76
N ARG A 217 -10.27 6.26 -5.72
CA ARG A 217 -10.53 7.52 -5.03
C ARG A 217 -10.75 7.39 -3.53
N LEU A 218 -10.43 8.47 -2.81
CA LEU A 218 -10.73 8.64 -1.39
C LEU A 218 -11.93 9.60 -1.26
N TRP A 219 -12.89 9.22 -0.43
CA TRP A 219 -14.11 9.99 -0.19
C TRP A 219 -13.97 10.95 1.00
N ALA A 220 -13.05 10.67 1.90
CA ALA A 220 -12.78 11.49 3.06
C ALA A 220 -12.13 12.82 2.68
N ARG A 221 -12.41 13.89 3.45
CA ARG A 221 -11.99 15.26 3.14
C ARG A 221 -10.66 15.65 3.79
N SER A 222 -10.47 15.31 5.05
CA SER A 222 -9.23 15.62 5.79
C SER A 222 -8.16 14.56 5.59
N GLN A 223 -6.90 14.91 5.78
CA GLN A 223 -5.79 13.97 5.64
C GLN A 223 -5.91 12.81 6.63
N ALA A 224 -6.24 13.07 7.89
CA ALA A 224 -6.43 12.04 8.91
C ALA A 224 -7.53 11.05 8.53
N THR A 225 -8.69 11.55 8.06
CA THR A 225 -9.80 10.68 7.63
C THR A 225 -9.50 9.94 6.32
N GLN A 226 -8.66 10.51 5.43
CA GLN A 226 -8.18 9.83 4.22
C GLN A 226 -7.25 8.66 4.56
N HIS A 227 -6.34 8.88 5.53
CA HIS A 227 -5.46 7.82 6.03
C HIS A 227 -6.28 6.67 6.63
N SER A 228 -7.22 6.97 7.53
CA SER A 228 -8.08 5.94 8.14
C SER A 228 -8.96 5.24 7.11
N GLU A 229 -9.44 5.94 6.07
CA GLU A 229 -10.19 5.33 4.97
C GLU A 229 -9.34 4.30 4.21
N ALA A 230 -8.10 4.67 3.86
CA ALA A 230 -7.17 3.79 3.17
C ALA A 230 -6.78 2.58 4.06
N LEU A 231 -6.55 2.83 5.36
CA LEU A 231 -6.22 1.80 6.33
C LEU A 231 -7.35 0.74 6.46
N VAL A 232 -8.60 1.18 6.58
CA VAL A 232 -9.76 0.27 6.58
C VAL A 232 -9.83 -0.53 5.28
N LYS A 233 -9.62 0.11 4.12
CA LYS A 233 -9.62 -0.57 2.82
C LYS A 233 -8.51 -1.63 2.72
N CYS A 234 -7.31 -1.34 3.21
CA CYS A 234 -6.20 -2.31 3.25
C CYS A 234 -6.51 -3.48 4.20
N SER A 235 -7.07 -3.20 5.39
CA SER A 235 -7.50 -4.25 6.33
C SER A 235 -8.58 -5.16 5.74
N VAL A 236 -9.56 -4.58 5.01
CA VAL A 236 -10.58 -5.36 4.28
C VAL A 236 -9.95 -6.21 3.18
N LEU A 237 -8.99 -5.66 2.42
CA LEU A 237 -8.28 -6.39 1.38
C LEU A 237 -7.52 -7.59 1.96
N ASN A 238 -6.83 -7.42 3.10
CA ASN A 238 -6.18 -8.51 3.82
C ASN A 238 -7.22 -9.58 4.24
N ARG A 239 -8.36 -9.15 4.81
CA ARG A 239 -9.41 -10.08 5.18
C ARG A 239 -9.93 -10.89 4.00
N MET A 240 -10.12 -10.26 2.84
CA MET A 240 -10.50 -10.97 1.61
C MET A 240 -9.41 -11.95 1.15
N THR A 241 -8.13 -11.57 1.31
CA THR A 241 -7.00 -12.47 1.03
C THR A 241 -7.01 -13.70 1.94
N HIS A 242 -7.42 -13.54 3.20
CA HIS A 242 -7.54 -14.65 4.16
C HIS A 242 -8.70 -15.59 3.84
N LEU A 243 -9.79 -15.07 3.29
CA LEU A 243 -10.95 -15.89 2.90
C LEU A 243 -10.68 -16.77 1.69
N GLY A 244 -9.57 -16.54 0.98
CA GLY A 244 -9.22 -17.26 -0.23
C GLY A 244 -9.87 -16.69 -1.49
N MET A 245 -9.57 -17.32 -2.62
CA MET A 245 -10.21 -17.00 -3.90
C MET A 245 -11.56 -17.73 -3.99
N PRO A 246 -12.59 -17.11 -4.60
CA PRO A 246 -13.85 -17.80 -4.84
C PRO A 246 -13.63 -19.01 -5.75
N GLU A 247 -14.22 -20.14 -5.38
CA GLU A 247 -14.26 -21.31 -6.26
C GLU A 247 -15.24 -21.05 -7.40
N THR A 248 -14.75 -21.07 -8.62
CA THR A 248 -15.58 -20.87 -9.81
C THR A 248 -16.05 -22.21 -10.32
N VAL A 249 -17.34 -22.49 -10.22
CA VAL A 249 -17.98 -23.66 -10.85
C VAL A 249 -18.47 -23.26 -12.22
N ARG A 250 -18.03 -23.99 -13.25
CA ARG A 250 -18.57 -23.83 -14.60
C ARG A 250 -19.98 -24.40 -14.60
N ILE A 251 -20.96 -23.54 -14.74
CA ILE A 251 -22.36 -23.99 -15.01
C ILE A 251 -22.41 -24.29 -16.50
N GLY A 252 -22.58 -25.57 -16.84
CA GLY A 252 -22.70 -26.05 -18.22
C GLY A 252 -24.00 -25.59 -18.87
#